data_8c1adc395296d0000111af54d6c4e4b6
#
_entry.id   8c1adc395296d0000111af54d6c4e4b6
#
_cell.length_a   1.000
_cell.length_b   1.000
_cell.length_c   1.000
_cell.angle_alpha   90.00
_cell.angle_beta   90.00
_cell.angle_gamma   90.00
#
_symmetry.space_group_name_H-M   'P 1'
#
loop_
_entity.id
_entity.type
_entity.pdbx_description
1 polymer ?
#
loop_
_entity_poly.entity_id
_entity_poly.type
_entity_poly.pdbx_seq_one_letter_code
_entity_poly.pdbx_strand_id
1 'polypeptide(L)'
;MTFGFQSAVDIATQAIDCIHTTAASHGRVFIVEVMGHKVGQLTLYAGIAGGADISLIPEIPYSIDSICKAIEARNKQKKGFTILAVAEGAIPKERAEMSKKELKKFMETYQYPTVSYEIAAQLTERLGTEVRVTVPGHTQRGGSPCPYDRVLSTRLGAAAAQAIVDDDYGYMIGIVNNECVRVPLEESAGKLKFIDPNSSIISEAKMIGISFGD
;
A
#
# COMPACT_ATOMS: atom_id res chain seq x y z
N MET A 1 11.63 -4.05 9.64
CA MET A 1 10.90 -4.65 8.49
C MET A 1 10.51 -6.05 8.90
N THR A 2 9.31 -6.53 8.54
CA THR A 2 8.86 -7.88 8.86
C THR A 2 9.23 -8.84 7.72
N PHE A 3 9.45 -10.12 8.02
CA PHE A 3 9.61 -11.15 6.99
C PHE A 3 8.31 -11.33 6.19
N GLY A 4 8.45 -11.70 4.92
CA GLY A 4 7.34 -11.76 3.96
C GLY A 4 6.99 -10.42 3.31
N PHE A 5 7.49 -9.30 3.81
CA PHE A 5 7.19 -7.98 3.25
C PHE A 5 7.76 -7.81 1.84
N GLN A 6 9.03 -8.16 1.62
CA GLN A 6 9.67 -8.02 0.31
C GLN A 6 9.03 -8.95 -0.72
N SER A 7 8.69 -10.18 -0.31
CA SER A 7 7.96 -11.12 -1.17
C SER A 7 6.58 -10.58 -1.59
N ALA A 8 5.87 -9.94 -0.66
CA ALA A 8 4.59 -9.31 -0.97
C ALA A 8 4.74 -8.08 -1.88
N VAL A 9 5.81 -7.28 -1.70
CA VAL A 9 6.15 -6.17 -2.61
C VAL A 9 6.41 -6.69 -4.02
N ASP A 10 7.19 -7.77 -4.16
CA ASP A 10 7.48 -8.38 -5.47
C ASP A 10 6.18 -8.79 -6.19
N ILE A 11 5.27 -9.48 -5.50
CA ILE A 11 4.00 -9.93 -6.10
C ILE A 11 3.09 -8.73 -6.46
N ALA A 12 2.99 -7.74 -5.58
CA ALA A 12 2.20 -6.54 -5.85
C ALA A 12 2.79 -5.72 -7.02
N THR A 13 4.12 -5.63 -7.11
CA THR A 13 4.82 -4.99 -8.23
C THR A 13 4.55 -5.72 -9.53
N GLN A 14 4.65 -7.05 -9.55
CA GLN A 14 4.32 -7.85 -10.74
C GLN A 14 2.88 -7.65 -11.21
N ALA A 15 1.93 -7.50 -10.28
CA ALA A 15 0.54 -7.18 -10.64
C ALA A 15 0.44 -5.81 -11.32
N ILE A 16 1.16 -4.80 -10.83
CA ILE A 16 1.22 -3.46 -11.45
C ILE A 16 1.88 -3.54 -12.82
N ASP A 17 2.99 -4.27 -12.98
CA ASP A 17 3.69 -4.47 -14.26
C ASP A 17 2.78 -5.12 -15.31
N CYS A 18 2.01 -6.14 -14.92
CA CYS A 18 1.02 -6.76 -15.79
C CYS A 18 -0.03 -5.74 -16.29
N ILE A 19 -0.45 -4.82 -15.41
CA ILE A 19 -1.38 -3.75 -15.77
C ILE A 19 -0.70 -2.72 -16.67
N HIS A 20 0.56 -2.37 -16.44
CA HIS A 20 1.32 -1.45 -17.30
C HIS A 20 1.30 -1.90 -18.75
N THR A 21 1.59 -3.16 -19.01
CA THR A 21 1.65 -3.70 -20.37
C THR A 21 0.29 -3.69 -21.08
N THR A 22 -0.79 -3.92 -20.32
CA THR A 22 -2.15 -3.88 -20.89
C THR A 22 -2.71 -2.46 -20.97
N ALA A 23 -2.35 -1.58 -20.05
CA ALA A 23 -2.83 -0.19 -19.98
C ALA A 23 -2.38 0.63 -21.19
N ALA A 24 -1.15 0.39 -21.66
CA ALA A 24 -0.56 1.09 -22.82
C ALA A 24 -1.40 0.96 -24.10
N SER A 25 -2.16 -0.13 -24.26
CA SER A 25 -3.00 -0.38 -25.45
C SER A 25 -4.42 0.18 -25.35
N HIS A 26 -4.88 0.63 -24.18
CA HIS A 26 -6.29 0.94 -23.96
C HIS A 26 -6.60 2.40 -23.57
N GLY A 27 -5.59 3.20 -23.22
CA GLY A 27 -5.80 4.62 -22.89
C GLY A 27 -6.75 4.89 -21.70
N ARG A 28 -6.71 4.04 -20.66
CA ARG A 28 -7.68 4.03 -19.54
C ARG A 28 -7.01 4.32 -18.21
N VAL A 29 -7.84 4.47 -17.19
CA VAL A 29 -7.41 4.53 -15.80
C VAL A 29 -7.53 3.13 -15.19
N PHE A 30 -6.47 2.68 -14.55
CA PHE A 30 -6.41 1.39 -13.86
C PHE A 30 -6.12 1.58 -12.38
N ILE A 31 -6.82 0.84 -11.55
CA ILE A 31 -6.59 0.78 -10.11
C ILE A 31 -6.11 -0.62 -9.76
N VAL A 32 -4.99 -0.72 -9.05
CA VAL A 32 -4.49 -1.96 -8.44
C VAL A 32 -4.62 -1.81 -6.93
N GLU A 33 -5.51 -2.59 -6.33
CA GLU A 33 -5.71 -2.58 -4.89
C GLU A 33 -4.67 -3.45 -4.20
N VAL A 34 -3.97 -2.88 -3.23
CA VAL A 34 -2.88 -3.51 -2.51
C VAL A 34 -3.25 -3.70 -1.05
N MET A 35 -2.98 -4.89 -0.50
CA MET A 35 -3.20 -5.21 0.91
C MET A 35 -2.33 -4.36 1.83
N GLY A 36 -2.67 -4.28 3.10
CA GLY A 36 -1.90 -3.56 4.12
C GLY A 36 -2.71 -3.16 5.34
N HIS A 37 -4.02 -3.47 5.34
CA HIS A 37 -4.97 -3.14 6.39
C HIS A 37 -4.97 -1.63 6.67
N LYS A 38 -4.39 -1.18 7.79
CA LYS A 38 -4.36 0.24 8.21
C LYS A 38 -3.06 0.97 7.87
N VAL A 39 -2.13 0.31 7.17
CA VAL A 39 -0.79 0.84 6.90
C VAL A 39 -0.48 0.71 5.42
N GLY A 40 -0.02 1.79 4.81
CA GLY A 40 0.21 1.89 3.36
C GLY A 40 1.59 1.44 2.90
N GLN A 41 2.42 0.81 3.75
CA GLN A 41 3.81 0.50 3.37
C GLN A 41 3.91 -0.39 2.12
N LEU A 42 3.07 -1.44 2.03
CA LEU A 42 3.11 -2.33 0.88
C LEU A 42 2.72 -1.59 -0.40
N THR A 43 1.68 -0.77 -0.34
CA THR A 43 1.22 0.06 -1.47
C THR A 43 2.25 1.08 -1.90
N LEU A 44 2.91 1.75 -0.95
CA LEU A 44 3.95 2.73 -1.23
C LEU A 44 5.12 2.08 -1.98
N TYR A 45 5.65 0.98 -1.45
CA TYR A 45 6.80 0.30 -2.06
C TYR A 45 6.45 -0.32 -3.41
N ALA A 46 5.31 -1.01 -3.52
CA ALA A 46 4.87 -1.58 -4.79
C ALA A 46 4.50 -0.51 -5.83
N GLY A 47 3.90 0.60 -5.40
CA GLY A 47 3.57 1.73 -6.26
C GLY A 47 4.81 2.41 -6.84
N ILE A 48 5.85 2.63 -6.02
CA ILE A 48 7.13 3.19 -6.49
C ILE A 48 7.81 2.17 -7.43
N ALA A 49 7.93 0.91 -7.02
CA ALA A 49 8.63 -0.12 -7.78
C ALA A 49 7.94 -0.44 -9.12
N GLY A 50 6.61 -0.51 -9.14
CA GLY A 50 5.81 -0.76 -10.34
C GLY A 50 5.50 0.49 -11.17
N GLY A 51 5.99 1.67 -10.78
CA GLY A 51 5.80 2.90 -11.53
C GLY A 51 4.35 3.39 -11.57
N ALA A 52 3.61 3.23 -10.49
CA ALA A 52 2.27 3.81 -10.37
C ALA A 52 2.34 5.35 -10.43
N ASP A 53 1.36 5.94 -11.08
CA ASP A 53 1.28 7.40 -11.24
C ASP A 53 0.66 8.09 -10.02
N ILE A 54 -0.20 7.36 -9.33
CA ILE A 54 -0.88 7.80 -8.11
C ILE A 54 -0.79 6.66 -7.09
N SER A 55 -0.41 6.96 -5.85
CA SER A 55 -0.31 5.99 -4.76
C SER A 55 -1.12 6.47 -3.57
N LEU A 56 -2.25 5.81 -3.29
CA LEU A 56 -3.15 6.20 -2.20
C LEU A 56 -2.91 5.32 -0.99
N ILE A 57 -2.51 5.94 0.11
CA ILE A 57 -2.17 5.26 1.37
C ILE A 57 -3.00 5.81 2.53
N PRO A 58 -3.28 5.01 3.57
CA PRO A 58 -4.10 5.45 4.70
C PRO A 58 -3.54 6.66 5.45
N GLU A 59 -2.21 6.80 5.47
CA GLU A 59 -1.50 7.86 6.19
C GLU A 59 -1.62 9.23 5.53
N ILE A 60 -2.02 9.27 4.25
CA ILE A 60 -2.28 10.52 3.50
C ILE A 60 -3.71 10.45 2.96
N PRO A 61 -4.70 11.01 3.68
CA PRO A 61 -6.08 11.03 3.21
C PRO A 61 -6.21 11.75 1.86
N TYR A 62 -6.87 11.08 0.91
CA TYR A 62 -6.99 11.58 -0.46
C TYR A 62 -8.22 12.48 -0.68
N SER A 63 -8.18 13.28 -1.73
CA SER A 63 -9.31 13.98 -2.32
C SER A 63 -9.53 13.48 -3.75
N ILE A 64 -10.77 13.16 -4.09
CA ILE A 64 -11.12 12.79 -5.47
C ILE A 64 -10.80 13.93 -6.45
N ASP A 65 -10.96 15.17 -6.04
CA ASP A 65 -10.62 16.34 -6.87
C ASP A 65 -9.13 16.40 -7.18
N SER A 66 -8.26 16.07 -6.22
CA SER A 66 -6.81 16.01 -6.43
C SER A 66 -6.43 14.86 -7.36
N ILE A 67 -7.09 13.69 -7.23
CA ILE A 67 -6.88 12.56 -8.14
C ILE A 67 -7.30 12.94 -9.57
N CYS A 68 -8.48 13.54 -9.76
CA CYS A 68 -8.93 14.01 -11.07
C CYS A 68 -7.93 15.00 -11.71
N LYS A 69 -7.45 15.99 -10.94
CA LYS A 69 -6.44 16.95 -11.42
C LYS A 69 -5.14 16.25 -11.85
N ALA A 70 -4.68 15.26 -11.09
CA ALA A 70 -3.49 14.50 -11.44
C ALA A 70 -3.67 13.73 -12.76
N ILE A 71 -4.82 13.07 -12.94
CA ILE A 71 -5.17 12.35 -14.18
C ILE A 71 -5.26 13.33 -15.37
N GLU A 72 -5.95 14.45 -15.21
CA GLU A 72 -6.08 15.47 -16.25
C GLU A 72 -4.72 16.08 -16.66
N ALA A 73 -3.85 16.34 -15.68
CA ALA A 73 -2.50 16.84 -15.95
C ALA A 73 -1.68 15.85 -16.79
N ARG A 74 -1.81 14.56 -16.52
CA ARG A 74 -1.17 13.49 -17.30
C ARG A 74 -1.74 13.42 -18.72
N ASN A 75 -3.06 13.50 -18.85
CA ASN A 75 -3.72 13.52 -20.16
C ASN A 75 -3.26 14.70 -21.04
N LYS A 76 -3.10 15.90 -20.43
CA LYS A 76 -2.52 17.08 -21.12
C LYS A 76 -1.10 16.84 -21.60
N GLN A 77 -0.32 16.03 -20.88
CA GLN A 77 1.04 15.61 -21.27
C GLN A 77 1.05 14.46 -22.29
N LYS A 78 -0.11 14.06 -22.80
CA LYS A 78 -0.29 12.93 -23.74
C LYS A 78 0.20 11.58 -23.17
N LYS A 79 0.16 11.42 -21.85
CA LYS A 79 0.35 10.13 -21.19
C LYS A 79 -0.92 9.30 -21.41
N GLY A 80 -0.81 8.23 -22.17
CA GLY A 80 -1.97 7.48 -22.69
C GLY A 80 -2.80 6.73 -21.66
N PHE A 81 -2.31 6.54 -20.43
CA PHE A 81 -3.00 5.84 -19.35
C PHE A 81 -2.54 6.34 -17.98
N THR A 82 -3.28 5.97 -16.93
CA THR A 82 -2.91 6.26 -15.54
C THR A 82 -3.12 5.02 -14.68
N ILE A 83 -2.13 4.69 -13.86
CA ILE A 83 -2.19 3.59 -12.89
C ILE A 83 -2.21 4.15 -11.48
N LEU A 84 -3.22 3.74 -10.72
CA LEU A 84 -3.33 4.01 -9.29
C LEU A 84 -2.99 2.74 -8.51
N ALA A 85 -2.01 2.81 -7.61
CA ALA A 85 -1.82 1.83 -6.54
C ALA A 85 -2.63 2.32 -5.31
N VAL A 86 -3.60 1.54 -4.87
CA VAL A 86 -4.53 1.94 -3.81
C VAL A 86 -4.44 0.96 -2.66
N ALA A 87 -4.06 1.43 -1.47
CA ALA A 87 -4.13 0.61 -0.28
C ALA A 87 -5.59 0.28 0.07
N GLU A 88 -5.88 -0.96 0.47
CA GLU A 88 -7.21 -1.37 0.90
C GLU A 88 -7.77 -0.51 2.06
N GLY A 89 -6.88 0.11 2.84
CA GLY A 89 -7.20 1.02 3.92
C GLY A 89 -7.15 2.51 3.55
N ALA A 90 -6.99 2.86 2.28
CA ALA A 90 -7.00 4.26 1.85
C ALA A 90 -8.32 4.95 2.23
N ILE A 91 -8.25 6.19 2.66
CA ILE A 91 -9.41 6.91 3.19
C ILE A 91 -9.49 8.32 2.58
N PRO A 92 -10.66 8.77 2.11
CA PRO A 92 -10.84 10.16 1.67
C PRO A 92 -10.83 11.12 2.86
N LYS A 93 -10.46 12.38 2.60
CA LYS A 93 -10.36 13.45 3.63
C LYS A 93 -11.63 13.57 4.45
N GLU A 94 -12.77 13.54 3.81
CA GLU A 94 -14.08 13.68 4.46
C GLU A 94 -14.34 12.57 5.49
N ARG A 95 -13.89 11.35 5.22
CA ARG A 95 -14.04 10.22 6.16
C ARG A 95 -12.94 10.21 7.23
N ALA A 96 -11.76 10.73 6.94
CA ALA A 96 -10.68 10.85 7.92
C ALA A 96 -11.04 11.82 9.06
N GLU A 97 -11.91 12.79 8.80
CA GLU A 97 -12.40 13.77 9.78
C GLU A 97 -13.58 13.27 10.62
N MET A 98 -14.21 12.15 10.23
CA MET A 98 -15.35 11.58 10.94
C MET A 98 -14.94 11.00 12.31
N SER A 99 -15.80 11.19 13.30
CA SER A 99 -15.70 10.45 14.56
C SER A 99 -15.89 8.94 14.33
N LYS A 100 -15.38 8.11 15.25
CA LYS A 100 -15.56 6.65 15.18
C LYS A 100 -17.03 6.22 15.07
N LYS A 101 -17.96 6.98 15.71
CA LYS A 101 -19.39 6.70 15.68
C LYS A 101 -19.99 7.01 14.31
N GLU A 102 -19.62 8.13 13.71
CA GLU A 102 -20.07 8.53 12.37
C GLU A 102 -19.53 7.57 11.30
N LEU A 103 -18.26 7.23 11.38
CA LEU A 103 -17.65 6.26 10.46
C LEU A 103 -18.34 4.90 10.55
N LYS A 104 -18.65 4.40 11.76
CA LYS A 104 -19.38 3.15 11.93
C LYS A 104 -20.76 3.21 11.26
N LYS A 105 -21.52 4.30 11.50
CA LYS A 105 -22.84 4.50 10.87
C LYS A 105 -22.73 4.61 9.35
N PHE A 106 -21.72 5.29 8.84
CA PHE A 106 -21.46 5.37 7.40
C PHE A 106 -21.20 3.98 6.80
N MET A 107 -20.38 3.16 7.46
CA MET A 107 -20.06 1.80 6.99
C MET A 107 -21.25 0.85 6.96
N GLU A 108 -22.32 1.09 7.74
CA GLU A 108 -23.58 0.32 7.69
C GLU A 108 -24.34 0.53 6.36
N THR A 109 -24.14 1.66 5.70
CA THR A 109 -24.75 2.02 4.40
C THR A 109 -23.78 1.93 3.23
N TYR A 110 -22.54 1.50 3.47
CA TYR A 110 -21.50 1.44 2.45
C TYR A 110 -21.78 0.32 1.44
N GLN A 111 -21.86 0.66 0.16
CA GLN A 111 -22.34 -0.25 -0.89
C GLN A 111 -21.22 -0.81 -1.78
N TYR A 112 -20.01 -0.31 -1.67
CA TYR A 112 -18.92 -0.76 -2.52
C TYR A 112 -18.19 -1.96 -1.89
N PRO A 113 -17.71 -2.93 -2.70
CA PRO A 113 -16.91 -4.05 -2.18
C PRO A 113 -15.65 -3.61 -1.47
N THR A 114 -14.95 -2.61 -2.03
CA THR A 114 -13.75 -2.00 -1.46
C THR A 114 -13.67 -0.52 -1.84
N VAL A 115 -12.72 0.20 -1.22
CA VAL A 115 -12.46 1.62 -1.52
C VAL A 115 -12.07 1.84 -2.98
N SER A 116 -11.41 0.89 -3.61
CA SER A 116 -11.01 0.99 -5.02
C SER A 116 -12.19 1.02 -5.98
N TYR A 117 -13.26 0.29 -5.68
CA TYR A 117 -14.50 0.34 -6.47
C TYR A 117 -15.25 1.66 -6.28
N GLU A 118 -15.23 2.21 -5.08
CA GLU A 118 -15.79 3.55 -4.83
C GLU A 118 -15.04 4.62 -5.61
N ILE A 119 -13.70 4.61 -5.55
CA ILE A 119 -12.85 5.53 -6.32
C ILE A 119 -13.12 5.37 -7.82
N ALA A 120 -13.21 4.13 -8.32
CA ALA A 120 -13.50 3.87 -9.72
C ALA A 120 -14.84 4.45 -10.16
N ALA A 121 -15.89 4.29 -9.36
CA ALA A 121 -17.23 4.84 -9.66
C ALA A 121 -17.17 6.38 -9.71
N GLN A 122 -16.56 7.03 -8.72
CA GLN A 122 -16.44 8.48 -8.65
C GLN A 122 -15.59 9.06 -9.80
N LEU A 123 -14.49 8.40 -10.16
CA LEU A 123 -13.65 8.82 -11.30
C LEU A 123 -14.38 8.65 -12.64
N THR A 124 -15.10 7.55 -12.81
CA THR A 124 -15.92 7.31 -14.03
C THR A 124 -16.98 8.39 -14.20
N GLU A 125 -17.69 8.73 -13.14
CA GLU A 125 -18.71 9.79 -13.16
C GLU A 125 -18.13 11.16 -13.50
N ARG A 126 -16.97 11.53 -12.89
CA ARG A 126 -16.37 12.86 -13.05
C ARG A 126 -15.60 13.06 -14.35
N LEU A 127 -14.90 12.03 -14.81
CA LEU A 127 -14.00 12.13 -15.97
C LEU A 127 -14.61 11.55 -17.26
N GLY A 128 -15.75 10.86 -17.18
CA GLY A 128 -16.35 10.18 -18.32
C GLY A 128 -15.46 9.09 -18.92
N THR A 129 -14.47 8.60 -18.17
CA THR A 129 -13.48 7.61 -18.60
C THR A 129 -13.72 6.29 -17.89
N GLU A 130 -13.60 5.18 -18.62
CA GLU A 130 -13.70 3.86 -18.01
C GLU A 130 -12.53 3.60 -17.05
N VAL A 131 -12.84 3.21 -15.82
CA VAL A 131 -11.87 2.86 -14.78
C VAL A 131 -11.95 1.36 -14.50
N ARG A 132 -10.84 0.67 -14.56
CA ARG A 132 -10.72 -0.76 -14.29
C ARG A 132 -10.06 -1.01 -12.94
N VAL A 133 -10.62 -1.93 -12.15
CA VAL A 133 -10.09 -2.31 -10.84
C VAL A 133 -9.55 -3.73 -10.91
N THR A 134 -8.34 -3.90 -10.42
CA THR A 134 -7.69 -5.20 -10.21
C THR A 134 -7.39 -5.36 -8.73
N VAL A 135 -7.88 -6.43 -8.12
CA VAL A 135 -7.65 -6.76 -6.71
C VAL A 135 -6.88 -8.08 -6.65
N PRO A 136 -5.54 -8.06 -6.55
CA PRO A 136 -4.74 -9.28 -6.42
C PRO A 136 -5.11 -10.08 -5.17
N GLY A 137 -5.57 -9.42 -4.12
CA GLY A 137 -6.05 -10.04 -2.89
C GLY A 137 -5.00 -10.96 -2.25
N HIS A 138 -5.41 -12.14 -1.84
CA HIS A 138 -4.55 -13.09 -1.11
C HIS A 138 -3.36 -13.64 -1.93
N THR A 139 -3.31 -13.47 -3.25
CA THR A 139 -2.13 -13.83 -4.04
C THR A 139 -0.89 -13.09 -3.57
N GLN A 140 -1.04 -11.88 -3.02
CA GLN A 140 0.06 -11.09 -2.42
C GLN A 140 0.70 -11.77 -1.20
N ARG A 141 0.03 -12.75 -0.59
CA ARG A 141 0.53 -13.55 0.55
C ARG A 141 0.98 -14.94 0.14
N GLY A 142 0.83 -15.29 -1.12
CA GLY A 142 1.14 -16.62 -1.68
C GLY A 142 2.51 -16.67 -2.34
N GLY A 143 2.77 -17.81 -2.97
CA GLY A 143 3.98 -18.04 -3.75
C GLY A 143 5.23 -18.34 -2.92
N SER A 144 6.37 -18.36 -3.61
CA SER A 144 7.67 -18.62 -2.98
C SER A 144 8.25 -17.34 -2.41
N PRO A 145 8.79 -17.35 -1.17
CA PRO A 145 9.45 -16.18 -0.61
C PRO A 145 10.69 -15.81 -1.42
N CYS A 146 10.93 -14.50 -1.55
CA CYS A 146 12.15 -14.01 -2.16
C CYS A 146 13.40 -14.35 -1.32
N PRO A 147 14.62 -14.32 -1.90
CA PRO A 147 15.85 -14.65 -1.17
C PRO A 147 16.06 -13.82 0.10
N TYR A 148 15.69 -12.52 0.05
CA TYR A 148 15.79 -11.65 1.21
C TYR A 148 14.98 -12.16 2.40
N ASP A 149 13.71 -12.48 2.18
CA ASP A 149 12.82 -12.96 3.23
C ASP A 149 13.25 -14.32 3.78
N ARG A 150 13.81 -15.20 2.93
CA ARG A 150 14.36 -16.50 3.37
C ARG A 150 15.54 -16.31 4.33
N VAL A 151 16.48 -15.44 3.99
CA VAL A 151 17.64 -15.14 4.85
C VAL A 151 17.19 -14.47 6.14
N LEU A 152 16.29 -13.47 6.04
CA LEU A 152 15.74 -12.78 7.21
C LEU A 152 15.04 -13.75 8.17
N SER A 153 14.17 -14.61 7.66
CA SER A 153 13.45 -15.59 8.47
C SER A 153 14.39 -16.59 9.13
N THR A 154 15.45 -17.03 8.44
CA THR A 154 16.47 -17.91 8.99
C THR A 154 17.20 -17.24 10.18
N ARG A 155 17.60 -16.00 10.03
CA ARG A 155 18.27 -15.24 11.09
C ARG A 155 17.37 -15.03 12.31
N LEU A 156 16.13 -14.59 12.07
CA LEU A 156 15.16 -14.38 13.16
C LEU A 156 14.83 -15.70 13.87
N GLY A 157 14.67 -16.80 13.12
CA GLY A 157 14.40 -18.12 13.68
C GLY A 157 15.56 -18.66 14.52
N ALA A 158 16.80 -18.51 14.05
CA ALA A 158 17.99 -18.90 14.81
C ALA A 158 18.12 -18.10 16.12
N ALA A 159 17.91 -16.79 16.06
CA ALA A 159 17.96 -15.94 17.26
C ALA A 159 16.81 -16.24 18.24
N ALA A 160 15.61 -16.57 17.74
CA ALA A 160 14.50 -17.01 18.58
C ALA A 160 14.78 -18.37 19.26
N ALA A 161 15.36 -19.31 18.53
CA ALA A 161 15.79 -20.60 19.11
C ALA A 161 16.85 -20.41 20.20
N GLN A 162 17.82 -19.52 19.98
CA GLN A 162 18.83 -19.21 20.99
C GLN A 162 18.21 -18.59 22.25
N ALA A 163 17.23 -17.69 22.11
CA ALA A 163 16.51 -17.11 23.25
C ALA A 163 15.79 -18.18 24.10
N ILE A 164 15.25 -19.22 23.45
CA ILE A 164 14.65 -20.38 24.16
C ILE A 164 15.73 -21.19 24.91
N VAL A 165 16.87 -21.41 24.27
CA VAL A 165 17.99 -22.13 24.91
C VAL A 165 18.52 -21.35 26.13
N ASP A 166 18.54 -20.03 26.04
CA ASP A 166 18.97 -19.13 27.11
C ASP A 166 17.91 -18.98 28.23
N ASP A 167 16.74 -19.61 28.11
CA ASP A 167 15.56 -19.48 29.00
C ASP A 167 15.11 -18.00 29.14
N ASP A 168 15.22 -17.22 28.04
CA ASP A 168 14.95 -15.79 27.99
C ASP A 168 13.69 -15.50 27.14
N TYR A 169 12.59 -15.20 27.80
CA TYR A 169 11.27 -15.06 27.22
C TYR A 169 10.73 -13.62 27.33
N GLY A 170 9.59 -13.36 26.68
CA GLY A 170 8.92 -12.05 26.75
C GLY A 170 9.39 -11.06 25.70
N TYR A 171 10.08 -11.54 24.66
CA TYR A 171 10.64 -10.71 23.59
C TYR A 171 10.12 -11.08 22.20
N MET A 172 10.07 -10.09 21.33
CA MET A 172 10.05 -10.26 19.89
C MET A 172 11.49 -10.16 19.36
N ILE A 173 11.89 -11.06 18.47
CA ILE A 173 13.15 -10.92 17.76
C ILE A 173 12.99 -9.95 16.60
N GLY A 174 13.74 -8.86 16.60
CA GLY A 174 13.77 -7.85 15.56
C GLY A 174 15.14 -7.71 14.90
N ILE A 175 15.24 -6.88 13.86
CA ILE A 175 16.51 -6.48 13.23
C ILE A 175 16.69 -4.96 13.40
N VAL A 176 17.80 -4.56 13.99
CA VAL A 176 18.25 -3.16 14.10
C VAL A 176 19.70 -3.09 13.63
N ASN A 177 20.00 -2.19 12.72
CA ASN A 177 21.34 -2.02 12.12
C ASN A 177 21.94 -3.35 11.63
N ASN A 178 21.12 -4.18 10.98
CA ASN A 178 21.48 -5.50 10.48
C ASN A 178 21.84 -6.56 11.55
N GLU A 179 21.57 -6.31 12.83
CA GLU A 179 21.76 -7.26 13.92
C GLU A 179 20.42 -7.71 14.50
N CYS A 180 20.34 -9.00 14.92
CA CYS A 180 19.18 -9.51 15.65
C CYS A 180 19.17 -8.96 17.07
N VAL A 181 18.05 -8.38 17.48
CA VAL A 181 17.85 -7.81 18.81
C VAL A 181 16.59 -8.38 19.46
N ARG A 182 16.60 -8.46 20.78
CA ARG A 182 15.44 -8.81 21.61
C ARG A 182 14.68 -7.54 21.96
N VAL A 183 13.44 -7.41 21.51
CA VAL A 183 12.58 -6.25 21.76
C VAL A 183 11.47 -6.70 22.72
N PRO A 184 11.31 -6.09 23.90
CA PRO A 184 10.23 -6.42 24.84
C PRO A 184 8.85 -6.40 24.16
N LEU A 185 8.01 -7.40 24.43
CA LEU A 185 6.69 -7.51 23.79
C LEU A 185 5.80 -6.29 24.10
N GLU A 186 5.92 -5.70 25.27
CA GLU A 186 5.21 -4.48 25.66
C GLU A 186 5.59 -3.24 24.84
N GLU A 187 6.77 -3.24 24.22
CA GLU A 187 7.21 -2.17 23.34
C GLU A 187 6.65 -2.31 21.93
N SER A 188 6.28 -3.53 21.51
CA SER A 188 5.82 -3.83 20.15
C SER A 188 4.33 -4.17 20.08
N ALA A 189 3.75 -4.74 21.13
CA ALA A 189 2.36 -5.20 21.12
C ALA A 189 1.37 -4.05 20.90
N GLY A 190 0.44 -4.24 19.96
CA GLY A 190 -0.61 -3.28 19.65
C GLY A 190 -0.16 -2.01 18.93
N LYS A 191 1.12 -1.88 18.59
CA LYS A 191 1.66 -0.71 17.88
C LYS A 191 1.78 -1.01 16.37
N LEU A 192 1.17 -0.16 15.55
CA LEU A 192 1.34 -0.18 14.10
C LEU A 192 2.44 0.79 13.70
N LYS A 193 3.28 0.37 12.74
CA LYS A 193 4.33 1.23 12.21
C LYS A 193 3.79 1.97 10.98
N PHE A 194 3.15 3.10 11.20
CA PHE A 194 2.68 3.99 10.15
C PHE A 194 3.82 4.65 9.39
N ILE A 195 3.54 5.04 8.14
CA ILE A 195 4.43 5.87 7.34
C ILE A 195 4.31 7.31 7.83
N ASP A 196 5.45 7.97 8.05
CA ASP A 196 5.46 9.42 8.24
C ASP A 196 5.22 10.10 6.88
N PRO A 197 4.13 10.87 6.72
CA PRO A 197 3.86 11.60 5.48
C PRO A 197 4.97 12.58 5.07
N ASN A 198 5.84 12.98 6.01
CA ASN A 198 6.99 13.85 5.76
C ASN A 198 8.30 13.08 5.55
N SER A 199 8.26 11.77 5.46
CA SER A 199 9.46 10.94 5.24
C SER A 199 10.10 11.20 3.88
N SER A 200 11.41 10.92 3.78
CA SER A 200 12.17 11.09 2.54
C SER A 200 11.58 10.30 1.38
N ILE A 201 11.13 9.07 1.62
CA ILE A 201 10.55 8.21 0.58
C ILE A 201 9.27 8.79 -0.03
N ILE A 202 8.42 9.47 0.76
CA ILE A 202 7.24 10.18 0.24
C ILE A 202 7.68 11.38 -0.59
N SER A 203 8.65 12.16 -0.10
CA SER A 203 9.20 13.32 -0.82
C SER A 203 9.84 12.90 -2.15
N GLU A 204 10.63 11.84 -2.14
CA GLU A 204 11.27 11.27 -3.33
C GLU A 204 10.25 10.76 -4.34
N ALA A 205 9.21 10.06 -3.87
CA ALA A 205 8.11 9.63 -4.74
C ALA A 205 7.39 10.82 -5.39
N LYS A 206 7.14 11.90 -4.64
CA LYS A 206 6.57 13.15 -5.19
C LYS A 206 7.50 13.81 -6.21
N MET A 207 8.82 13.80 -5.98
CA MET A 207 9.81 14.36 -6.92
C MET A 207 9.81 13.65 -8.27
N ILE A 208 9.58 12.36 -8.33
CA ILE A 208 9.44 11.60 -9.58
C ILE A 208 8.04 11.67 -10.19
N GLY A 209 7.12 12.43 -9.58
CA GLY A 209 5.80 12.72 -10.12
C GLY A 209 4.67 11.82 -9.64
N ILE A 210 4.89 10.98 -8.62
CA ILE A 210 3.81 10.18 -8.01
C ILE A 210 2.94 11.10 -7.16
N SER A 211 1.63 11.12 -7.44
CA SER A 211 0.64 11.84 -6.63
C SER A 211 0.13 10.95 -5.48
N PHE A 212 -0.12 11.53 -4.33
CA PHE A 212 -0.78 10.85 -3.20
C PHE A 212 -2.26 11.26 -3.05
N GLY A 213 -2.79 12.05 -3.97
CA GLY A 213 -4.18 12.53 -3.92
C GLY A 213 -4.41 13.60 -2.85
N ASP A 214 -3.38 14.22 -2.32
CA ASP A 214 -3.39 15.24 -1.26
C ASP A 214 -3.57 16.69 -1.77
#